data_b3a53b1ffeba833a68c4ff5b321c93c6
#
_entry.id   b3a53b1ffeba833a68c4ff5b321c93c6
#
_cell.length_a   1.000
_cell.length_b   1.000
_cell.length_c   1.000
_cell.angle_alpha   90.00
_cell.angle_beta   90.00
_cell.angle_gamma   90.00
#
_symmetry.space_group_name_H-M   'P 1'
#
loop_
_entity.id
_entity.type
_entity.pdbx_description
1 polymer ?
#
loop_
_entity_poly.entity_id
_entity_poly.type
_entity_poly.pdbx_seq_one_letter_code
_entity_poly.pdbx_strand_id
1 'polypeptide(L)'
;MITTTQHLHLFLEQIAQALDITEAQYQQVVARYTAVSNHLAKEDSPLARFQPDILPQGSFLLGTMIRPIIESDELDVDLVCRLKGKVEDWAQKNVKEAVGDQIVANEDYRRMLDDEGDRCWTLIYSGAFHLDILPALVGQEHYTLLEKSYAGLNREQVDNLAIRITNRQRDNYPWDANTQNWPKSNPFGYAKWFQNRSASAEKQLRMLSESVEPLPEYSKEKEPLVRIVQILKRHRDIMFGNDDEKPISIIITTLAAKAYNKEADIIKGLLMVLHNMEAHIEDRYSIEHHKTIKWISNPINDEENFADRWPKESNKQTKFYDWLEKAKEDFGQIQHMSISDAYEYLKEILGTRSVNEALKELGLDTIITESKKPVNYNSTMLVVPHRQQPIWPVYNRFHCRVYAHYKNPTTKKRVTITGNTIVPKGCYIYFTASTDVPKPFKVYWQVVNNGEEAKNDGSLRGNIFEADRLGAGGLIHIDRSAFTGLHWIECFVVKDGQCVARSSEFFVNIK
;
A
#
# COMPACT_ATOMS: atom_id res chain seq x y z
N MET A 1 -3.26 -25.49 22.21
CA MET A 1 -2.85 -25.39 20.79
C MET A 1 -3.43 -24.09 20.24
N ILE A 2 -2.58 -23.21 19.71
CA ILE A 2 -3.01 -21.98 19.04
C ILE A 2 -3.67 -22.37 17.71
N THR A 3 -4.86 -21.87 17.41
CA THR A 3 -5.55 -22.16 16.14
C THR A 3 -4.86 -21.47 14.95
N THR A 4 -5.04 -21.97 13.73
CA THR A 4 -4.49 -21.35 12.51
C THR A 4 -4.87 -19.86 12.40
N THR A 5 -6.10 -19.51 12.76
CA THR A 5 -6.58 -18.11 12.76
C THR A 5 -5.84 -17.24 13.78
N GLN A 6 -5.55 -17.75 14.97
CA GLN A 6 -4.77 -17.02 15.98
C GLN A 6 -3.31 -16.81 15.54
N HIS A 7 -2.70 -17.78 14.86
CA HIS A 7 -1.38 -17.61 14.24
C HIS A 7 -1.38 -16.55 13.17
N LEU A 8 -2.35 -16.54 12.28
CA LEU A 8 -2.48 -15.52 11.22
C LEU A 8 -2.70 -14.12 11.81
N HIS A 9 -3.52 -13.98 12.86
CA HIS A 9 -3.71 -12.72 13.56
C HIS A 9 -2.37 -12.16 14.08
N LEU A 10 -1.65 -12.95 14.88
CA LEU A 10 -0.36 -12.54 15.44
C LEU A 10 0.67 -12.22 14.34
N PHE A 11 0.66 -12.99 13.26
CA PHE A 11 1.59 -12.79 12.17
C PHE A 11 1.30 -11.52 11.38
N LEU A 12 0.03 -11.25 11.06
CA LEU A 12 -0.38 -9.99 10.42
C LEU A 12 -0.13 -8.77 11.31
N GLU A 13 -0.28 -8.91 12.63
CA GLU A 13 0.11 -7.88 13.59
C GLU A 13 1.61 -7.56 13.48
N GLN A 14 2.47 -8.59 13.47
CA GLN A 14 3.92 -8.41 13.33
C GLN A 14 4.33 -7.86 11.97
N ILE A 15 3.66 -8.28 10.88
CA ILE A 15 3.88 -7.69 9.56
C ILE A 15 3.53 -6.20 9.60
N ALA A 16 2.38 -5.83 10.16
CA ALA A 16 1.95 -4.45 10.24
C ALA A 16 2.88 -3.60 11.13
N GLN A 17 3.44 -4.17 12.22
CA GLN A 17 4.50 -3.52 13.00
C GLN A 17 5.77 -3.33 12.17
N ALA A 18 6.15 -4.32 11.37
CA ALA A 18 7.28 -4.22 10.45
C ALA A 18 7.06 -3.17 9.34
N LEU A 19 5.82 -2.77 9.06
CA LEU A 19 5.50 -1.67 8.15
C LEU A 19 5.64 -0.28 8.80
N ASP A 20 5.70 -0.18 10.12
CA ASP A 20 5.80 1.10 10.81
C ASP A 20 7.12 1.82 10.48
N ILE A 21 7.08 3.15 10.45
CA ILE A 21 8.29 3.95 10.53
C ILE A 21 8.96 3.69 11.89
N THR A 22 10.28 3.76 11.92
CA THR A 22 11.04 3.58 13.15
C THR A 22 10.84 4.76 14.10
N GLU A 23 11.06 4.56 15.39
CA GLU A 23 11.05 5.64 16.37
C GLU A 23 12.04 6.75 16.01
N ALA A 24 13.23 6.39 15.51
CA ALA A 24 14.21 7.36 15.04
C ALA A 24 13.70 8.20 13.87
N GLN A 25 13.04 7.59 12.88
CA GLN A 25 12.40 8.31 11.77
C GLN A 25 11.28 9.22 12.28
N TYR A 26 10.43 8.74 13.19
CA TYR A 26 9.39 9.55 13.81
C TYR A 26 9.97 10.78 14.51
N GLN A 27 10.99 10.61 15.35
CA GLN A 27 11.65 11.72 16.05
C GLN A 27 12.33 12.70 15.08
N GLN A 28 12.93 12.21 14.01
CA GLN A 28 13.50 13.06 12.97
C GLN A 28 12.43 13.95 12.31
N VAL A 29 11.29 13.36 11.92
CA VAL A 29 10.17 14.11 11.33
C VAL A 29 9.69 15.18 12.31
N VAL A 30 9.46 14.82 13.58
CA VAL A 30 9.03 15.77 14.61
C VAL A 30 10.03 16.91 14.79
N ALA A 31 11.32 16.60 14.91
CA ALA A 31 12.35 17.62 15.05
C ALA A 31 12.41 18.59 13.84
N ARG A 32 12.22 18.06 12.63
CA ARG A 32 12.29 18.88 11.40
C ARG A 32 11.10 19.80 11.24
N TYR A 33 9.86 19.27 11.36
CA TYR A 33 8.71 20.16 11.23
C TYR A 33 8.63 21.18 12.39
N THR A 34 9.09 20.85 13.59
CA THR A 34 9.21 21.79 14.71
C THR A 34 10.22 22.90 14.38
N ALA A 35 11.36 22.56 13.78
CA ALA A 35 12.35 23.56 13.37
C ALA A 35 11.78 24.52 12.30
N VAL A 36 11.02 23.99 11.32
CA VAL A 36 10.33 24.82 10.32
C VAL A 36 9.26 25.70 10.98
N SER A 37 8.46 25.15 11.89
CA SER A 37 7.46 25.92 12.65
C SER A 37 8.08 27.10 13.40
N ASN A 38 9.16 26.84 14.12
CA ASN A 38 9.89 27.88 14.85
C ASN A 38 10.48 28.93 13.91
N HIS A 39 10.93 28.56 12.70
CA HIS A 39 11.42 29.49 11.72
C HIS A 39 10.30 30.40 11.18
N LEU A 40 9.12 29.86 10.89
CA LEU A 40 7.97 30.64 10.41
C LEU A 40 7.43 31.60 11.49
N ALA A 41 7.51 31.19 12.77
CA ALA A 41 6.99 31.92 13.92
C ALA A 41 7.98 32.90 14.55
N LYS A 42 9.20 33.07 14.00
CA LYS A 42 10.19 34.02 14.54
C LYS A 42 9.61 35.45 14.66
N GLU A 43 10.01 36.17 15.68
CA GLU A 43 9.52 37.53 15.96
C GLU A 43 9.75 38.51 14.81
N ASP A 44 10.83 38.35 14.04
CA ASP A 44 11.17 39.15 12.85
C ASP A 44 10.46 38.64 11.58
N SER A 45 9.73 37.52 11.65
CA SER A 45 8.95 36.99 10.53
C SER A 45 7.74 37.90 10.23
N PRO A 46 7.47 38.23 8.94
CA PRO A 46 6.23 38.90 8.54
C PRO A 46 4.96 38.14 8.95
N LEU A 47 5.09 36.82 9.19
CA LEU A 47 4.00 35.93 9.60
C LEU A 47 3.77 35.93 11.11
N ALA A 48 4.71 36.40 11.94
CA ALA A 48 4.64 36.30 13.42
C ALA A 48 3.31 36.84 13.99
N ARG A 49 2.79 37.97 13.43
CA ARG A 49 1.50 38.55 13.83
C ARG A 49 0.30 37.61 13.60
N PHE A 50 0.41 36.63 12.72
CA PHE A 50 -0.63 35.63 12.42
C PHE A 50 -0.42 34.34 13.18
N GLN A 51 0.54 34.29 14.10
CA GLN A 51 0.85 33.15 14.97
C GLN A 51 0.90 31.83 14.19
N PRO A 52 1.83 31.69 13.22
CA PRO A 52 1.93 30.46 12.43
C PRO A 52 2.29 29.28 13.32
N ASP A 53 1.61 28.16 13.14
CA ASP A 53 1.98 26.89 13.70
C ASP A 53 1.96 25.79 12.63
N ILE A 54 2.87 24.83 12.71
CA ILE A 54 2.89 23.69 11.81
C ILE A 54 2.43 22.45 12.58
N LEU A 55 1.42 21.80 12.05
CA LEU A 55 0.87 20.57 12.59
C LEU A 55 0.87 19.47 11.53
N PRO A 56 1.12 18.21 11.92
CA PRO A 56 1.00 17.08 11.01
C PRO A 56 -0.44 16.87 10.59
N GLN A 57 -0.61 16.30 9.38
CA GLN A 57 -1.87 15.81 8.87
C GLN A 57 -1.67 14.45 8.18
N GLY A 58 -2.69 13.95 7.47
CA GLY A 58 -2.57 12.75 6.66
C GLY A 58 -2.14 11.51 7.45
N SER A 59 -1.34 10.68 6.82
CA SER A 59 -0.94 9.37 7.36
C SER A 59 -0.11 9.45 8.63
N PHE A 60 0.68 10.50 8.80
CA PHE A 60 1.50 10.70 10.00
C PHE A 60 0.62 10.98 11.23
N LEU A 61 -0.35 11.90 11.10
CA LEU A 61 -1.30 12.22 12.18
C LEU A 61 -2.20 11.02 12.54
N LEU A 62 -2.61 10.22 11.53
CA LEU A 62 -3.47 9.06 11.74
C LEU A 62 -2.72 7.83 12.29
N GLY A 63 -1.39 7.87 12.34
CA GLY A 63 -0.56 6.73 12.70
C GLY A 63 -0.55 5.61 11.65
N THR A 64 -1.09 5.86 10.45
CA THR A 64 -1.21 4.89 9.35
C THR A 64 -0.07 4.98 8.33
N MET A 65 0.95 5.76 8.61
CA MET A 65 2.16 5.83 7.78
C MET A 65 2.85 4.47 7.71
N ILE A 66 3.37 4.12 6.54
CA ILE A 66 4.14 2.89 6.32
C ILE A 66 5.48 3.23 5.68
N ARG A 67 6.50 2.43 6.02
CA ARG A 67 7.81 2.53 5.36
C ARG A 67 7.68 2.23 3.87
N PRO A 68 8.48 2.87 2.99
CA PRO A 68 8.53 2.53 1.57
C PRO A 68 8.90 1.06 1.33
N ILE A 69 8.59 0.55 0.13
CA ILE A 69 8.97 -0.80 -0.29
C ILE A 69 10.48 -0.88 -0.44
N ILE A 70 11.07 0.11 -1.11
CA ILE A 70 12.50 0.26 -1.33
C ILE A 70 13.05 1.19 -0.24
N GLU A 71 14.15 0.81 0.38
CA GLU A 71 14.73 1.53 1.53
C GLU A 71 15.26 2.92 1.16
N SER A 72 15.61 3.12 -0.13
CA SER A 72 16.05 4.41 -0.66
C SER A 72 14.93 5.38 -0.99
N ASP A 73 13.68 4.93 -0.97
CA ASP A 73 12.54 5.79 -1.23
C ASP A 73 12.23 6.64 0.00
N GLU A 74 11.80 7.86 -0.24
CA GLU A 74 11.56 8.85 0.79
C GLU A 74 10.13 8.75 1.35
N LEU A 75 9.93 9.19 2.59
CA LEU A 75 8.63 9.23 3.25
C LEU A 75 7.94 10.57 2.94
N ASP A 76 6.66 10.54 2.60
CA ASP A 76 5.85 11.74 2.41
C ASP A 76 5.17 12.12 3.72
N VAL A 77 5.49 13.29 4.25
CA VAL A 77 4.93 13.84 5.48
C VAL A 77 4.11 15.08 5.20
N ASP A 78 2.80 14.93 5.31
CA ASP A 78 1.84 16.02 5.13
C ASP A 78 1.77 16.90 6.38
N LEU A 79 1.93 18.21 6.20
CA LEU A 79 1.89 19.22 7.25
C LEU A 79 0.93 20.35 6.87
N VAL A 80 0.33 20.98 7.86
CA VAL A 80 -0.46 22.21 7.70
C VAL A 80 0.25 23.35 8.42
N CYS A 81 0.56 24.42 7.69
CA CYS A 81 0.96 25.70 8.28
C CYS A 81 -0.31 26.54 8.52
N ARG A 82 -0.78 26.57 9.75
CA ARG A 82 -1.99 27.32 10.15
C ARG A 82 -1.63 28.74 10.55
N LEU A 83 -2.35 29.70 9.96
CA LEU A 83 -2.29 31.10 10.33
C LEU A 83 -3.62 31.52 10.99
N LYS A 84 -3.57 32.23 12.11
CA LYS A 84 -4.76 32.73 12.82
C LYS A 84 -5.37 33.98 12.18
N GLY A 85 -4.96 34.32 10.97
CA GLY A 85 -5.49 35.44 10.21
C GLY A 85 -4.61 35.75 9.01
N LYS A 86 -4.97 36.80 8.31
CA LYS A 86 -4.26 37.29 7.14
C LYS A 86 -4.43 38.86 7.05
N VAL A 87 -3.71 39.49 6.16
CA VAL A 87 -4.03 40.86 5.75
C VAL A 87 -5.39 40.85 5.06
N GLU A 88 -6.22 41.87 5.26
CA GLU A 88 -7.61 41.94 4.79
C GLU A 88 -7.72 41.59 3.29
N ASP A 89 -6.92 42.25 2.47
CA ASP A 89 -6.94 42.15 1.00
C ASP A 89 -6.13 40.94 0.46
N TRP A 90 -5.56 40.10 1.31
CA TRP A 90 -4.82 38.95 0.85
C TRP A 90 -5.75 37.87 0.28
N ALA A 91 -5.48 37.49 -0.97
CA ALA A 91 -6.03 36.29 -1.59
C ALA A 91 -5.24 35.03 -1.20
N GLN A 92 -5.67 33.85 -1.65
CA GLN A 92 -4.98 32.59 -1.42
C GLN A 92 -3.51 32.66 -1.85
N LYS A 93 -3.24 33.29 -3.01
CA LYS A 93 -1.91 33.51 -3.56
C LYS A 93 -0.99 34.19 -2.55
N ASN A 94 -1.44 35.29 -1.97
CA ASN A 94 -0.63 36.09 -1.04
C ASN A 94 -0.29 35.29 0.24
N VAL A 95 -1.25 34.52 0.74
CA VAL A 95 -1.01 33.65 1.92
C VAL A 95 0.02 32.59 1.59
N LYS A 96 -0.10 31.94 0.43
CA LYS A 96 0.84 30.90 0.02
C LYS A 96 2.24 31.48 -0.22
N GLU A 97 2.34 32.58 -0.94
CA GLU A 97 3.61 33.29 -1.20
C GLU A 97 4.26 33.74 0.10
N ALA A 98 3.51 34.36 1.03
CA ALA A 98 4.07 34.80 2.31
C ALA A 98 4.70 33.66 3.14
N VAL A 99 4.09 32.47 3.11
CA VAL A 99 4.69 31.26 3.74
C VAL A 99 5.93 30.82 2.97
N GLY A 100 5.87 30.79 1.63
CA GLY A 100 7.00 30.42 0.77
C GLY A 100 8.18 31.37 0.93
N ASP A 101 7.95 32.70 0.92
CA ASP A 101 8.97 33.72 1.11
C ASP A 101 9.68 33.56 2.45
N GLN A 102 8.92 33.26 3.52
CA GLN A 102 9.51 33.01 4.82
C GLN A 102 10.32 31.71 4.86
N ILE A 103 9.91 30.64 4.15
CA ILE A 103 10.71 29.42 4.00
C ILE A 103 12.01 29.75 3.27
N VAL A 104 11.94 30.48 2.14
CA VAL A 104 13.10 30.85 1.30
C VAL A 104 14.05 31.82 2.02
N ALA A 105 13.59 32.58 3.02
CA ALA A 105 14.44 33.44 3.84
C ALA A 105 15.50 32.67 4.62
N ASN A 106 15.32 31.36 4.84
CA ASN A 106 16.35 30.48 5.36
C ASN A 106 17.09 29.82 4.18
N GLU A 107 18.43 29.97 4.15
CA GLU A 107 19.25 29.50 3.05
C GLU A 107 19.27 27.96 2.92
N ASP A 108 19.20 27.23 4.02
CA ASP A 108 19.13 25.78 4.01
C ASP A 108 17.78 25.29 3.47
N TYR A 109 16.67 25.88 3.90
CA TYR A 109 15.35 25.53 3.38
C TYR A 109 15.21 25.91 1.89
N ARG A 110 15.79 27.02 1.45
CA ARG A 110 15.84 27.39 0.01
C ARG A 110 16.49 26.30 -0.85
N ARG A 111 17.56 25.65 -0.35
CA ARG A 111 18.25 24.57 -1.07
C ARG A 111 17.46 23.26 -1.08
N MET A 112 16.58 23.07 -0.11
CA MET A 112 15.75 21.88 0.03
C MET A 112 14.39 22.02 -0.67
N LEU A 113 14.02 23.25 -1.08
CA LEU A 113 12.73 23.55 -1.65
C LEU A 113 12.61 22.96 -3.05
N ASP A 114 11.56 22.16 -3.27
CA ASP A 114 11.14 21.65 -4.57
C ASP A 114 10.36 22.70 -5.37
N ASP A 115 10.01 22.36 -6.62
CA ASP A 115 9.12 23.18 -7.43
C ASP A 115 7.78 23.43 -6.71
N GLU A 116 7.23 24.61 -6.91
CA GLU A 116 6.00 25.01 -6.24
C GLU A 116 4.81 24.12 -6.62
N GLY A 117 4.33 23.32 -5.67
CA GLY A 117 3.12 22.51 -5.83
C GLY A 117 1.83 23.34 -5.88
N ASP A 118 0.72 22.73 -6.27
CA ASP A 118 -0.59 23.41 -6.37
C ASP A 118 -1.09 23.92 -5.02
N ARG A 119 -0.83 23.21 -3.95
CA ARG A 119 -1.33 23.50 -2.61
C ARG A 119 -0.22 23.73 -1.59
N CYS A 120 0.89 22.98 -1.70
CA CYS A 120 1.95 22.90 -0.71
C CYS A 120 3.26 23.55 -1.18
N TRP A 121 4.13 23.78 -0.22
CA TRP A 121 5.57 23.94 -0.40
C TRP A 121 6.24 22.67 0.10
N THR A 122 7.09 22.05 -0.72
CA THR A 122 7.72 20.76 -0.39
C THR A 122 9.20 20.98 -0.06
N LEU A 123 9.63 20.53 1.12
CA LEU A 123 11.03 20.50 1.54
C LEU A 123 11.57 19.07 1.43
N ILE A 124 12.58 18.86 0.59
CA ILE A 124 13.21 17.57 0.34
C ILE A 124 14.38 17.37 1.30
N TYR A 125 14.24 16.41 2.20
CA TYR A 125 15.32 15.93 3.06
C TYR A 125 15.90 14.67 2.43
N SER A 126 16.82 14.85 1.47
CA SER A 126 17.39 13.80 0.62
C SER A 126 17.71 12.51 1.37
N GLY A 127 17.18 11.38 0.88
CA GLY A 127 17.36 10.05 1.44
C GLY A 127 16.62 9.78 2.74
N ALA A 128 15.66 10.64 3.14
CA ALA A 128 14.87 10.48 4.34
C ALA A 128 13.36 10.68 4.12
N PHE A 129 12.94 11.91 3.83
CA PHE A 129 11.52 12.25 3.68
C PHE A 129 11.31 13.61 3.01
N HIS A 130 10.11 13.80 2.47
CA HIS A 130 9.57 15.07 2.02
C HIS A 130 8.62 15.66 3.07
N LEU A 131 8.67 16.97 3.28
CA LEU A 131 7.71 17.70 4.10
C LEU A 131 6.83 18.57 3.21
N ASP A 132 5.58 18.18 3.06
CA ASP A 132 4.58 18.94 2.29
C ASP A 132 3.85 19.91 3.19
N ILE A 133 4.22 21.18 3.11
CA ILE A 133 3.70 22.26 3.95
C ILE A 133 2.53 22.95 3.24
N LEU A 134 1.31 22.71 3.69
CA LEU A 134 0.08 23.30 3.19
C LEU A 134 -0.23 24.61 3.94
N PRO A 135 -0.11 25.78 3.31
CA PRO A 135 -0.55 27.04 3.92
C PRO A 135 -2.06 27.08 4.10
N ALA A 136 -2.50 27.43 5.29
CA ALA A 136 -3.92 27.47 5.62
C ALA A 136 -4.25 28.57 6.64
N LEU A 137 -5.51 29.00 6.61
CA LEU A 137 -6.08 29.84 7.65
C LEU A 137 -6.95 29.01 8.58
N VAL A 138 -6.91 29.28 9.88
CA VAL A 138 -7.86 28.72 10.83
C VAL A 138 -9.25 29.18 10.44
N GLY A 139 -10.19 28.23 10.31
CA GLY A 139 -11.54 28.50 9.83
C GLY A 139 -12.40 29.13 10.92
N GLN A 140 -12.88 30.31 10.65
CA GLN A 140 -13.97 30.90 11.41
C GLN A 140 -15.28 30.53 10.69
N GLU A 141 -16.32 30.04 11.42
CA GLU A 141 -17.68 29.78 10.92
C GLU A 141 -18.00 28.38 10.37
N HIS A 142 -17.22 27.33 10.69
CA HIS A 142 -17.58 25.94 10.33
C HIS A 142 -18.46 25.21 11.34
N TYR A 143 -18.85 25.87 12.41
CA TYR A 143 -19.57 25.27 13.55
C TYR A 143 -20.81 24.45 13.15
N THR A 144 -21.62 24.96 12.24
CA THR A 144 -22.90 24.33 11.86
C THR A 144 -22.76 23.00 11.12
N LEU A 145 -21.68 22.80 10.36
CA LEU A 145 -21.43 21.54 9.64
C LEU A 145 -20.80 20.48 10.54
N LEU A 146 -20.00 20.90 11.51
CA LEU A 146 -19.24 20.01 12.38
C LEU A 146 -19.96 19.70 13.70
N GLU A 147 -20.90 20.52 14.12
CA GLU A 147 -21.67 20.36 15.37
C GLU A 147 -22.36 19.00 15.47
N LYS A 148 -22.88 18.48 14.36
CA LYS A 148 -23.53 17.17 14.29
C LYS A 148 -22.53 16.01 14.44
N SER A 149 -21.28 16.20 14.07
CA SER A 149 -20.24 15.17 14.10
C SER A 149 -19.47 15.14 15.42
N TYR A 150 -19.52 16.21 16.20
CA TYR A 150 -18.72 16.40 17.41
C TYR A 150 -19.55 16.88 18.60
N ALA A 151 -20.61 16.13 18.93
CA ALA A 151 -21.39 16.39 20.13
C ALA A 151 -20.45 16.48 21.35
N GLY A 152 -20.41 17.67 21.99
CA GLY A 152 -19.58 17.95 23.16
C GLY A 152 -18.40 18.90 22.97
N LEU A 153 -18.07 19.31 21.73
CA LEU A 153 -17.09 20.38 21.48
C LEU A 153 -17.79 21.73 21.48
N ASN A 154 -17.12 22.77 22.01
CA ASN A 154 -17.58 24.13 21.87
C ASN A 154 -17.21 24.71 20.51
N ARG A 155 -17.80 25.86 20.16
CA ARG A 155 -17.61 26.53 18.86
C ARG A 155 -16.13 26.78 18.55
N GLU A 156 -15.37 27.26 19.50
CA GLU A 156 -13.94 27.54 19.33
C GLU A 156 -13.14 26.28 19.04
N GLN A 157 -13.42 25.18 19.69
CA GLN A 157 -12.77 23.88 19.44
C GLN A 157 -13.06 23.36 18.04
N VAL A 158 -14.28 23.54 17.55
CA VAL A 158 -14.69 23.13 16.19
C VAL A 158 -14.02 24.03 15.14
N ASP A 159 -14.03 25.36 15.34
CA ASP A 159 -13.44 26.32 14.42
C ASP A 159 -11.90 26.10 14.32
N ASN A 160 -11.24 25.73 15.40
CA ASN A 160 -9.81 25.42 15.41
C ASN A 160 -9.46 24.12 14.65
N LEU A 161 -10.41 23.23 14.43
CA LEU A 161 -10.21 21.98 13.66
C LEU A 161 -10.37 22.22 12.14
N ALA A 162 -11.21 23.16 11.74
CA ALA A 162 -11.45 23.48 10.34
C ALA A 162 -10.47 24.52 9.82
N ILE A 163 -10.06 24.38 8.57
CA ILE A 163 -9.10 25.28 7.91
C ILE A 163 -9.58 25.67 6.51
N ARG A 164 -9.11 26.83 6.04
CA ARG A 164 -9.22 27.31 4.66
C ARG A 164 -7.86 27.15 4.00
N ILE A 165 -7.79 26.36 2.95
CA ILE A 165 -6.53 26.02 2.28
C ILE A 165 -6.33 26.83 1.00
N THR A 166 -5.09 26.90 0.55
CA THR A 166 -4.71 27.48 -0.74
C THR A 166 -4.73 26.43 -1.84
N ASN A 167 -5.12 26.81 -3.08
CA ASN A 167 -5.05 25.94 -4.24
C ASN A 167 -4.92 26.75 -5.54
N ARG A 168 -3.77 26.67 -6.20
CA ARG A 168 -3.46 27.38 -7.46
C ARG A 168 -4.37 27.02 -8.62
N GLN A 169 -4.97 25.85 -8.62
CA GLN A 169 -5.87 25.40 -9.68
C GLN A 169 -7.26 26.04 -9.62
N ARG A 170 -7.53 26.88 -8.62
CA ARG A 170 -8.79 27.61 -8.52
C ARG A 170 -8.72 28.93 -9.29
N ASP A 171 -9.72 29.25 -10.10
CA ASP A 171 -9.79 30.48 -10.87
C ASP A 171 -9.71 31.74 -9.99
N ASN A 172 -10.26 31.66 -8.78
CA ASN A 172 -10.25 32.75 -7.81
C ASN A 172 -8.99 32.80 -6.93
N TYR A 173 -8.02 31.90 -7.11
CA TYR A 173 -6.78 31.82 -6.32
C TYR A 173 -6.02 33.15 -6.23
N PRO A 174 -5.78 33.91 -7.35
CA PRO A 174 -4.93 35.11 -7.30
C PRO A 174 -5.61 36.34 -6.77
N TRP A 175 -6.94 36.41 -6.69
CA TRP A 175 -7.66 37.65 -6.46
C TRP A 175 -8.75 37.65 -5.38
N ASP A 176 -9.28 36.50 -5.00
CA ASP A 176 -10.39 36.41 -4.04
C ASP A 176 -9.88 36.45 -2.60
N ALA A 177 -10.05 37.60 -1.96
CA ALA A 177 -9.70 37.82 -0.57
C ALA A 177 -10.75 37.27 0.41
N ASN A 178 -11.96 36.93 -0.07
CA ASN A 178 -13.02 36.38 0.78
C ASN A 178 -12.77 34.94 1.11
N THR A 179 -12.35 34.68 2.34
CA THR A 179 -12.03 33.32 2.84
C THR A 179 -13.20 32.33 2.78
N GLN A 180 -14.44 32.80 2.72
CA GLN A 180 -15.63 31.95 2.56
C GLN A 180 -15.61 31.15 1.25
N ASN A 181 -14.99 31.71 0.21
CA ASN A 181 -14.88 31.12 -1.11
C ASN A 181 -13.66 30.19 -1.26
N TRP A 182 -12.77 30.16 -0.24
CA TRP A 182 -11.58 29.33 -0.30
C TRP A 182 -11.92 27.86 -0.05
N PRO A 183 -11.12 26.92 -0.59
CA PRO A 183 -11.34 25.50 -0.32
C PRO A 183 -11.32 25.19 1.17
N LYS A 184 -12.30 24.42 1.61
CA LYS A 184 -12.44 23.97 2.98
C LYS A 184 -11.67 22.68 3.19
N SER A 185 -11.03 22.52 4.33
CA SER A 185 -10.44 21.26 4.76
C SER A 185 -10.56 21.10 6.27
N ASN A 186 -10.56 19.87 6.74
CA ASN A 186 -10.62 19.59 8.18
C ASN A 186 -9.84 18.30 8.52
N PRO A 187 -8.51 18.30 8.32
CA PRO A 187 -7.69 17.13 8.60
C PRO A 187 -7.71 16.71 10.07
N PHE A 188 -7.84 17.66 10.99
CA PHE A 188 -7.87 17.40 12.44
C PHE A 188 -9.20 16.80 12.86
N GLY A 189 -10.30 17.29 12.32
CA GLY A 189 -11.60 16.68 12.52
C GLY A 189 -11.68 15.27 11.95
N TYR A 190 -11.12 15.05 10.77
CA TYR A 190 -10.99 13.72 10.17
C TYR A 190 -10.16 12.79 11.07
N ALA A 191 -9.03 13.26 11.59
CA ALA A 191 -8.20 12.47 12.50
C ALA A 191 -8.97 12.07 13.76
N LYS A 192 -9.71 13.00 14.37
CA LYS A 192 -10.57 12.70 15.53
C LYS A 192 -11.64 11.67 15.21
N TRP A 193 -12.29 11.79 14.05
CA TRP A 193 -13.26 10.78 13.58
C TRP A 193 -12.59 9.42 13.43
N PHE A 194 -11.43 9.35 12.77
CA PHE A 194 -10.69 8.11 12.55
C PHE A 194 -10.24 7.48 13.89
N GLN A 195 -9.73 8.28 14.82
CA GLN A 195 -9.39 7.82 16.18
C GLN A 195 -10.60 7.23 16.90
N ASN A 196 -11.76 7.87 16.82
CA ASN A 196 -13.00 7.35 17.41
C ASN A 196 -13.46 6.05 16.74
N ARG A 197 -13.24 5.91 15.42
CA ARG A 197 -13.55 4.66 14.71
C ARG A 197 -12.59 3.53 15.09
N SER A 198 -11.32 3.83 15.29
CA SER A 198 -10.28 2.85 15.64
C SER A 198 -10.31 2.44 17.11
N ALA A 199 -10.59 3.37 18.02
CA ALA A 199 -10.53 3.14 19.45
C ALA A 199 -11.48 2.04 19.95
N SER A 200 -10.99 1.21 20.88
CA SER A 200 -11.83 0.29 21.64
C SER A 200 -12.90 1.04 22.46
N ALA A 201 -13.96 0.35 22.87
CA ALA A 201 -15.03 0.97 23.69
C ALA A 201 -14.50 1.58 25.00
N GLU A 202 -13.52 0.94 25.63
CA GLU A 202 -12.89 1.44 26.86
C GLU A 202 -12.08 2.73 26.59
N LYS A 203 -11.32 2.76 25.49
CA LYS A 203 -10.52 3.93 25.11
C LYS A 203 -11.40 5.10 24.68
N GLN A 204 -12.55 4.84 24.03
CA GLN A 204 -13.53 5.88 23.68
C GLN A 204 -14.04 6.63 24.91
N LEU A 205 -14.32 5.92 26.02
CA LEU A 205 -14.75 6.55 27.28
C LEU A 205 -13.70 7.48 27.85
N ARG A 206 -12.40 7.13 27.75
CA ARG A 206 -11.29 7.99 28.17
C ARG A 206 -11.16 9.23 27.28
N MET A 207 -11.24 9.06 25.95
CA MET A 207 -11.11 10.15 24.97
C MET A 207 -12.22 11.23 25.09
N LEU A 208 -13.38 10.91 25.67
CA LEU A 208 -14.45 11.89 25.95
C LEU A 208 -14.05 12.90 27.04
N SER A 209 -13.07 12.57 27.88
CA SER A 209 -12.59 13.40 28.98
C SER A 209 -11.27 14.12 28.72
N GLU A 210 -10.59 13.82 27.61
CA GLU A 210 -9.28 14.39 27.29
C GLU A 210 -9.36 15.42 26.15
N SER A 211 -8.58 16.49 26.28
CA SER A 211 -8.36 17.46 25.20
C SER A 211 -7.60 16.78 24.05
N VAL A 212 -7.87 17.20 22.80
CA VAL A 212 -7.17 16.70 21.63
C VAL A 212 -5.70 17.09 21.71
N GLU A 213 -4.82 16.13 21.91
CA GLU A 213 -3.39 16.36 21.72
C GLU A 213 -3.08 16.51 20.22
N PRO A 214 -2.27 17.50 19.83
CA PRO A 214 -2.00 17.79 18.42
C PRO A 214 -1.18 16.72 17.72
N LEU A 215 -0.48 15.86 18.44
CA LEU A 215 0.32 14.76 17.90
C LEU A 215 0.28 13.56 18.84
N PRO A 216 -0.15 12.37 18.37
CA PRO A 216 -0.02 11.17 19.18
C PRO A 216 1.45 10.85 19.40
N GLU A 217 1.82 10.47 20.62
CA GLU A 217 3.15 9.94 20.91
C GLU A 217 3.48 8.72 20.05
N TYR A 218 4.77 8.53 19.77
CA TYR A 218 5.19 7.30 19.09
C TYR A 218 4.78 6.08 19.91
N SER A 219 4.04 5.17 19.29
CA SER A 219 3.65 3.91 19.90
C SER A 219 3.81 2.76 18.91
N LYS A 220 4.41 1.68 19.39
CA LYS A 220 4.43 0.40 18.68
C LYS A 220 3.08 -0.31 18.75
N GLU A 221 2.31 -0.06 19.80
CA GLU A 221 0.97 -0.60 19.97
C GLU A 221 -0.04 0.29 19.26
N LYS A 222 -0.69 -0.25 18.25
CA LYS A 222 -1.70 0.46 17.46
C LYS A 222 -3.01 -0.32 17.44
N GLU A 223 -4.10 0.41 17.34
CA GLU A 223 -5.43 -0.18 17.22
C GLU A 223 -5.56 -1.05 15.96
N PRO A 224 -6.37 -2.13 15.99
CA PRO A 224 -6.49 -3.06 14.86
C PRO A 224 -6.86 -2.39 13.54
N LEU A 225 -7.74 -1.36 13.55
CA LEU A 225 -8.06 -0.61 12.33
C LEU A 225 -6.84 0.07 11.70
N VAL A 226 -5.95 0.64 12.53
CA VAL A 226 -4.72 1.27 12.03
C VAL A 226 -3.84 0.22 11.31
N ARG A 227 -3.70 -0.97 11.90
CA ARG A 227 -2.97 -2.10 11.32
C ARG A 227 -3.60 -2.58 10.01
N ILE A 228 -4.92 -2.70 9.98
CA ILE A 228 -5.67 -3.07 8.78
C ILE A 228 -5.41 -2.06 7.65
N VAL A 229 -5.49 -0.77 7.93
CA VAL A 229 -5.21 0.29 6.94
C VAL A 229 -3.76 0.20 6.43
N GLN A 230 -2.78 -0.04 7.30
CA GLN A 230 -1.37 -0.22 6.90
C GLN A 230 -1.19 -1.42 5.99
N ILE A 231 -1.80 -2.56 6.30
CA ILE A 231 -1.79 -3.78 5.46
C ILE A 231 -2.41 -3.50 4.09
N LEU A 232 -3.59 -2.86 4.05
CA LEU A 232 -4.27 -2.53 2.80
C LEU A 232 -3.47 -1.56 1.93
N LYS A 233 -2.84 -0.55 2.52
CA LYS A 233 -1.93 0.37 1.82
C LYS A 233 -0.73 -0.37 1.24
N ARG A 234 -0.10 -1.26 2.00
CA ARG A 234 1.03 -2.05 1.53
C ARG A 234 0.64 -2.99 0.40
N HIS A 235 -0.50 -3.66 0.49
CA HIS A 235 -1.04 -4.49 -0.57
C HIS A 235 -1.24 -3.70 -1.87
N ARG A 236 -1.83 -2.49 -1.78
CA ARG A 236 -1.95 -1.57 -2.90
C ARG A 236 -0.58 -1.21 -3.49
N ASP A 237 0.38 -0.85 -2.65
CA ASP A 237 1.69 -0.41 -3.10
C ASP A 237 2.48 -1.54 -3.78
N ILE A 238 2.33 -2.79 -3.33
CA ILE A 238 2.90 -3.96 -4.00
C ILE A 238 2.22 -4.21 -5.35
N MET A 239 0.89 -4.08 -5.41
CA MET A 239 0.13 -4.35 -6.63
C MET A 239 0.42 -3.34 -7.75
N PHE A 240 0.56 -2.06 -7.39
CA PHE A 240 0.67 -0.97 -8.38
C PHE A 240 2.08 -0.37 -8.50
N GLY A 241 2.95 -0.55 -7.53
CA GLY A 241 4.27 0.09 -7.52
C GLY A 241 4.15 1.62 -7.67
N ASN A 242 4.84 2.18 -8.67
CA ASN A 242 4.89 3.61 -8.98
C ASN A 242 3.79 4.07 -9.94
N ASP A 243 2.68 3.36 -10.05
CA ASP A 243 1.55 3.77 -10.88
C ASP A 243 0.80 4.95 -10.23
N ASP A 244 0.76 6.10 -10.91
CA ASP A 244 0.12 7.33 -10.43
C ASP A 244 -1.42 7.25 -10.37
N GLU A 245 -2.00 6.27 -11.03
CA GLU A 245 -3.46 6.05 -11.03
C GLU A 245 -3.91 5.06 -9.94
N LYS A 246 -2.99 4.57 -9.11
CA LYS A 246 -3.30 3.68 -7.98
C LYS A 246 -4.32 4.31 -7.02
N PRO A 247 -5.12 3.50 -6.31
CA PRO A 247 -6.07 3.99 -5.30
C PRO A 247 -5.39 4.88 -4.27
N ILE A 248 -5.89 6.09 -4.06
CA ILE A 248 -5.31 7.03 -3.10
C ILE A 248 -5.60 6.61 -1.65
N SER A 249 -4.66 6.89 -0.76
CA SER A 249 -4.70 6.42 0.63
C SER A 249 -5.94 6.88 1.40
N ILE A 250 -6.44 8.10 1.14
CA ILE A 250 -7.61 8.63 1.86
C ILE A 250 -8.88 7.81 1.56
N ILE A 251 -9.06 7.32 0.32
CA ILE A 251 -10.18 6.46 -0.06
C ILE A 251 -10.11 5.14 0.71
N ILE A 252 -8.95 4.47 0.68
CA ILE A 252 -8.74 3.20 1.41
C ILE A 252 -8.99 3.39 2.90
N THR A 253 -8.41 4.42 3.50
CA THR A 253 -8.53 4.72 4.93
C THR A 253 -9.98 5.00 5.33
N THR A 254 -10.68 5.82 4.53
CA THR A 254 -12.07 6.21 4.81
C THR A 254 -13.02 5.02 4.72
N LEU A 255 -12.93 4.25 3.63
CA LEU A 255 -13.79 3.09 3.43
C LEU A 255 -13.49 1.99 4.46
N ALA A 256 -12.23 1.74 4.78
CA ALA A 256 -11.85 0.81 5.83
C ALA A 256 -12.44 1.23 7.18
N ALA A 257 -12.31 2.50 7.55
CA ALA A 257 -12.86 3.00 8.81
C ALA A 257 -14.38 3.00 8.87
N LYS A 258 -15.08 3.27 7.75
CA LYS A 258 -16.54 3.15 7.66
C LYS A 258 -17.00 1.70 7.81
N ALA A 259 -16.31 0.77 7.17
CA ALA A 259 -16.64 -0.66 7.16
C ALA A 259 -16.23 -1.41 8.44
N TYR A 260 -15.28 -0.88 9.21
CA TYR A 260 -14.75 -1.54 10.41
C TYR A 260 -15.78 -1.59 11.54
N ASN A 261 -15.95 -2.77 12.15
CA ASN A 261 -16.91 -3.03 13.22
C ASN A 261 -16.25 -3.40 14.56
N LYS A 262 -15.07 -2.84 14.85
CA LYS A 262 -14.37 -3.01 16.14
C LYS A 262 -13.86 -4.43 16.42
N GLU A 263 -13.58 -5.22 15.38
CA GLU A 263 -12.95 -6.53 15.53
C GLU A 263 -11.55 -6.37 16.13
N ALA A 264 -11.27 -7.08 17.22
CA ALA A 264 -9.94 -7.10 17.84
C ALA A 264 -8.95 -7.99 17.06
N ASP A 265 -9.47 -8.96 16.32
CA ASP A 265 -8.68 -9.89 15.49
C ASP A 265 -8.45 -9.27 14.11
N ILE A 266 -7.17 -9.04 13.76
CA ILE A 266 -6.79 -8.34 12.52
C ILE A 266 -7.28 -9.05 11.27
N ILE A 267 -7.14 -10.39 11.18
CA ILE A 267 -7.58 -11.11 9.98
C ILE A 267 -9.10 -11.06 9.82
N LYS A 268 -9.84 -11.20 10.90
CA LYS A 268 -11.31 -11.07 10.85
C LYS A 268 -11.73 -9.66 10.50
N GLY A 269 -11.13 -8.66 11.14
CA GLY A 269 -11.39 -7.25 10.84
C GLY A 269 -11.05 -6.89 9.40
N LEU A 270 -9.92 -7.35 8.89
CA LEU A 270 -9.48 -7.13 7.51
C LEU A 270 -10.48 -7.71 6.49
N LEU A 271 -10.90 -8.96 6.69
CA LEU A 271 -11.86 -9.61 5.79
C LEU A 271 -13.24 -8.95 5.84
N MET A 272 -13.69 -8.57 7.05
CA MET A 272 -14.96 -7.85 7.22
C MET A 272 -14.90 -6.46 6.55
N VAL A 273 -13.79 -5.74 6.70
CA VAL A 273 -13.56 -4.46 6.04
C VAL A 273 -13.62 -4.62 4.53
N LEU A 274 -12.86 -5.55 3.94
CA LEU A 274 -12.83 -5.78 2.50
C LEU A 274 -14.21 -6.18 1.94
N HIS A 275 -14.97 -6.99 2.69
CA HIS A 275 -16.33 -7.38 2.29
C HIS A 275 -17.30 -6.19 2.24
N ASN A 276 -17.18 -5.26 3.20
CA ASN A 276 -18.17 -4.20 3.39
C ASN A 276 -17.75 -2.85 2.80
N MET A 277 -16.49 -2.65 2.35
CA MET A 277 -15.99 -1.36 1.86
C MET A 277 -16.85 -0.77 0.75
N GLU A 278 -17.26 -1.59 -0.21
CA GLU A 278 -18.02 -1.16 -1.38
C GLU A 278 -19.38 -0.60 -1.04
N ALA A 279 -20.02 -1.11 0.01
CA ALA A 279 -21.33 -0.62 0.49
C ALA A 279 -21.31 0.85 0.98
N HIS A 280 -20.12 1.41 1.20
CA HIS A 280 -19.93 2.80 1.60
C HIS A 280 -19.59 3.73 0.43
N ILE A 281 -19.66 3.26 -0.80
CA ILE A 281 -19.54 4.04 -2.03
C ILE A 281 -20.94 4.32 -2.55
N GLU A 282 -21.33 5.57 -2.55
CA GLU A 282 -22.67 6.01 -2.94
C GLU A 282 -22.71 6.39 -4.42
N ASP A 283 -23.89 6.32 -5.00
CA ASP A 283 -24.18 6.89 -6.32
C ASP A 283 -24.94 8.21 -6.12
N ARG A 284 -24.34 9.35 -6.50
CA ARG A 284 -24.95 10.68 -6.39
C ARG A 284 -24.98 11.38 -7.73
N TYR A 285 -26.07 12.09 -8.04
CA TYR A 285 -26.14 12.92 -9.23
C TYR A 285 -25.29 14.18 -9.06
N SER A 286 -24.35 14.37 -9.97
CA SER A 286 -23.50 15.56 -10.02
C SER A 286 -24.04 16.56 -11.03
N ILE A 287 -24.33 17.78 -10.57
CA ILE A 287 -24.73 18.90 -11.43
C ILE A 287 -23.56 19.28 -12.34
N GLU A 288 -22.32 19.31 -11.80
CA GLU A 288 -21.12 19.66 -12.57
C GLU A 288 -20.87 18.71 -13.75
N HIS A 289 -21.07 17.40 -13.54
CA HIS A 289 -20.81 16.39 -14.56
C HIS A 289 -22.05 15.96 -15.35
N HIS A 290 -23.25 16.48 -15.01
CA HIS A 290 -24.54 16.13 -15.64
C HIS A 290 -24.80 14.60 -15.69
N LYS A 291 -24.29 13.85 -14.69
CA LYS A 291 -24.42 12.38 -14.58
C LYS A 291 -24.36 11.90 -13.15
N THR A 292 -24.81 10.68 -12.91
CA THR A 292 -24.54 9.98 -11.64
C THR A 292 -23.07 9.59 -11.57
N ILE A 293 -22.43 9.91 -10.45
CA ILE A 293 -21.03 9.62 -10.17
C ILE A 293 -20.89 8.86 -8.85
N LYS A 294 -19.79 8.15 -8.69
CA LYS A 294 -19.42 7.52 -7.43
C LYS A 294 -19.01 8.58 -6.40
N TRP A 295 -19.51 8.43 -5.19
CA TRP A 295 -19.32 9.38 -4.11
C TRP A 295 -18.79 8.68 -2.87
N ILE A 296 -17.63 9.11 -2.39
CA ILE A 296 -17.04 8.66 -1.13
C ILE A 296 -16.96 9.86 -0.22
N SER A 297 -18.01 10.04 0.60
CA SER A 297 -18.13 11.20 1.47
C SER A 297 -16.99 11.28 2.46
N ASN A 298 -16.41 12.48 2.62
CA ASN A 298 -15.67 12.81 3.83
C ASN A 298 -16.62 12.70 5.04
N PRO A 299 -16.31 11.87 6.05
CA PRO A 299 -17.20 11.60 7.17
C PRO A 299 -17.52 12.82 8.04
N ILE A 300 -16.74 13.88 7.91
CA ILE A 300 -16.91 15.14 8.63
C ILE A 300 -17.37 16.29 7.75
N ASN A 301 -17.48 16.08 6.45
CA ASN A 301 -17.99 17.04 5.47
C ASN A 301 -18.62 16.28 4.29
N ASP A 302 -19.91 16.01 4.35
CA ASP A 302 -20.63 15.21 3.35
C ASP A 302 -20.65 15.86 1.95
N GLU A 303 -20.33 17.14 1.84
CA GLU A 303 -20.21 17.85 0.56
C GLU A 303 -18.88 17.55 -0.17
N GLU A 304 -17.90 16.97 0.52
CA GLU A 304 -16.60 16.61 -0.05
C GLU A 304 -16.59 15.15 -0.51
N ASN A 305 -16.29 14.95 -1.79
CA ASN A 305 -16.13 13.63 -2.40
C ASN A 305 -14.64 13.27 -2.55
N PHE A 306 -14.16 12.25 -1.88
CA PHE A 306 -12.78 11.78 -2.07
C PHE A 306 -12.55 11.09 -3.40
N ALA A 307 -13.62 10.72 -4.12
CA ALA A 307 -13.57 10.17 -5.47
C ALA A 307 -13.84 11.23 -6.57
N ASP A 308 -13.63 12.51 -6.28
CA ASP A 308 -13.92 13.65 -7.16
C ASP A 308 -13.21 13.60 -8.53
N ARG A 309 -12.07 12.91 -8.60
CA ARG A 309 -11.32 12.72 -9.85
C ARG A 309 -11.85 11.58 -10.73
N TRP A 310 -12.58 10.61 -10.18
CA TRP A 310 -13.04 9.43 -10.91
C TRP A 310 -13.90 9.76 -12.14
N PRO A 311 -14.78 10.78 -12.13
CA PRO A 311 -15.57 11.14 -13.30
C PRO A 311 -14.75 11.62 -14.50
N LYS A 312 -13.57 12.20 -14.26
CA LYS A 312 -12.63 12.73 -15.28
C LYS A 312 -11.54 11.71 -15.62
N GLU A 313 -11.09 10.93 -14.65
CA GLU A 313 -10.01 9.95 -14.73
C GLU A 313 -10.56 8.54 -14.44
N SER A 314 -11.34 7.98 -15.39
CA SER A 314 -12.08 6.72 -15.18
C SER A 314 -11.20 5.52 -14.82
N ASN A 315 -9.92 5.51 -15.23
CA ASN A 315 -8.96 4.47 -14.87
C ASN A 315 -8.76 4.39 -13.35
N LYS A 316 -8.79 5.51 -12.62
CA LYS A 316 -8.65 5.51 -11.16
C LYS A 316 -9.78 4.75 -10.47
N GLN A 317 -11.01 4.90 -11.00
CA GLN A 317 -12.15 4.12 -10.50
C GLN A 317 -11.98 2.63 -10.79
N THR A 318 -11.63 2.27 -12.03
CA THR A 318 -11.40 0.87 -12.42
C THR A 318 -10.31 0.23 -11.57
N LYS A 319 -9.16 0.90 -11.43
CA LYS A 319 -8.05 0.40 -10.60
C LYS A 319 -8.41 0.23 -9.13
N PHE A 320 -9.30 1.07 -8.59
CA PHE A 320 -9.79 0.87 -7.23
C PHE A 320 -10.59 -0.42 -7.09
N TYR A 321 -11.52 -0.70 -8.01
CA TYR A 321 -12.32 -1.93 -7.96
C TYR A 321 -11.46 -3.16 -8.24
N ASP A 322 -10.55 -3.11 -9.20
CA ASP A 322 -9.59 -4.20 -9.47
C ASP A 322 -8.73 -4.52 -8.23
N TRP A 323 -8.27 -3.47 -7.55
CA TRP A 323 -7.54 -3.63 -6.30
C TRP A 323 -8.40 -4.25 -5.19
N LEU A 324 -9.63 -3.79 -5.04
CA LEU A 324 -10.53 -4.29 -3.98
C LEU A 324 -10.85 -5.77 -4.19
N GLU A 325 -11.18 -6.16 -5.42
CA GLU A 325 -11.43 -7.57 -5.75
C GLU A 325 -10.17 -8.43 -5.55
N LYS A 326 -9.02 -7.93 -5.96
CA LYS A 326 -7.75 -8.64 -5.74
C LYS A 326 -7.42 -8.79 -4.26
N ALA A 327 -7.64 -7.76 -3.46
CA ALA A 327 -7.45 -7.82 -2.01
C ALA A 327 -8.42 -8.80 -1.33
N LYS A 328 -9.70 -8.84 -1.74
CA LYS A 328 -10.67 -9.84 -1.27
C LYS A 328 -10.22 -11.25 -1.58
N GLU A 329 -9.75 -11.51 -2.81
CA GLU A 329 -9.22 -12.80 -3.22
C GLU A 329 -8.00 -13.19 -2.40
N ASP A 330 -7.01 -12.30 -2.32
CA ASP A 330 -5.71 -12.57 -1.71
C ASP A 330 -5.83 -12.86 -0.21
N PHE A 331 -6.54 -12.03 0.54
CA PHE A 331 -6.71 -12.24 1.97
C PHE A 331 -7.75 -13.33 2.30
N GLY A 332 -8.72 -13.57 1.41
CA GLY A 332 -9.70 -14.64 1.57
C GLY A 332 -9.07 -16.03 1.50
N GLN A 333 -8.13 -16.25 0.57
CA GLN A 333 -7.52 -17.55 0.39
C GLN A 333 -6.48 -17.92 1.48
N ILE A 334 -5.88 -16.93 2.16
CA ILE A 334 -4.86 -17.16 3.20
C ILE A 334 -5.39 -18.07 4.32
N GLN A 335 -6.68 -17.94 4.67
CA GLN A 335 -7.30 -18.76 5.73
C GLN A 335 -7.34 -20.26 5.41
N HIS A 336 -7.25 -20.61 4.14
CA HIS A 336 -7.33 -21.99 3.63
C HIS A 336 -5.97 -22.58 3.27
N MET A 337 -4.91 -21.81 3.46
CA MET A 337 -3.52 -22.24 3.21
C MET A 337 -2.91 -22.92 4.44
N SER A 338 -1.89 -23.73 4.21
CA SER A 338 -1.00 -24.11 5.31
C SER A 338 -0.28 -22.87 5.84
N ILE A 339 0.16 -22.89 7.09
CA ILE A 339 0.88 -21.75 7.70
C ILE A 339 2.12 -21.40 6.86
N SER A 340 2.87 -22.39 6.38
CA SER A 340 4.05 -22.15 5.55
C SER A 340 3.70 -21.50 4.21
N ASP A 341 2.64 -22.01 3.55
CA ASP A 341 2.19 -21.44 2.26
C ASP A 341 1.65 -20.02 2.44
N ALA A 342 0.93 -19.76 3.53
CA ALA A 342 0.43 -18.44 3.87
C ALA A 342 1.58 -17.43 4.06
N TYR A 343 2.68 -17.82 4.69
CA TYR A 343 3.85 -16.98 4.86
C TYR A 343 4.53 -16.62 3.54
N GLU A 344 4.74 -17.60 2.66
CA GLU A 344 5.31 -17.34 1.33
C GLU A 344 4.37 -16.47 0.48
N TYR A 345 3.07 -16.73 0.55
CA TYR A 345 2.08 -15.92 -0.17
C TYR A 345 2.04 -14.46 0.34
N LEU A 346 2.11 -14.26 1.66
CA LEU A 346 2.17 -12.91 2.25
C LEU A 346 3.42 -12.14 1.82
N LYS A 347 4.56 -12.81 1.53
CA LYS A 347 5.73 -12.15 0.94
C LYS A 347 5.44 -11.56 -0.44
N GLU A 348 4.62 -12.24 -1.23
CA GLU A 348 4.26 -11.78 -2.57
C GLU A 348 3.35 -10.55 -2.50
N ILE A 349 2.38 -10.51 -1.59
CA ILE A 349 1.35 -9.47 -1.53
C ILE A 349 1.64 -8.32 -0.55
N LEU A 350 2.54 -8.50 0.41
CA LEU A 350 2.92 -7.48 1.41
C LEU A 350 4.42 -7.13 1.40
N GLY A 351 5.20 -7.83 0.56
CA GLY A 351 6.63 -7.61 0.40
C GLY A 351 7.50 -8.47 1.33
N THR A 352 8.56 -9.02 0.76
CA THR A 352 9.47 -9.97 1.40
C THR A 352 10.11 -9.41 2.67
N ARG A 353 10.46 -8.12 2.71
CA ARG A 353 11.14 -7.49 3.83
C ARG A 353 10.28 -7.50 5.09
N SER A 354 9.06 -6.96 5.02
CA SER A 354 8.16 -6.86 6.17
C SER A 354 7.77 -8.23 6.73
N VAL A 355 7.56 -9.20 5.85
CA VAL A 355 7.24 -10.57 6.25
C VAL A 355 8.43 -11.26 6.90
N ASN A 356 9.64 -11.10 6.38
CA ASN A 356 10.84 -11.68 7.00
C ASN A 356 11.18 -11.02 8.35
N GLU A 357 10.99 -9.72 8.50
CA GLU A 357 11.12 -9.04 9.79
C GLU A 357 10.13 -9.61 10.82
N ALA A 358 8.86 -9.79 10.42
CA ALA A 358 7.84 -10.39 11.28
C ALA A 358 8.16 -11.84 11.68
N LEU A 359 8.67 -12.65 10.76
CA LEU A 359 9.10 -14.02 11.04
C LEU A 359 10.22 -14.05 12.06
N LYS A 360 11.18 -13.15 11.95
CA LYS A 360 12.32 -13.02 12.86
C LYS A 360 11.86 -12.63 14.27
N GLU A 361 10.97 -11.64 14.38
CA GLU A 361 10.43 -11.18 15.66
C GLU A 361 9.65 -12.28 16.39
N LEU A 362 8.96 -13.14 15.66
CA LEU A 362 8.25 -14.28 16.21
C LEU A 362 9.15 -15.51 16.48
N GLY A 363 10.45 -15.45 16.16
CA GLY A 363 11.37 -16.59 16.25
C GLY A 363 11.00 -17.74 15.31
N LEU A 364 10.28 -17.45 14.23
CA LEU A 364 9.82 -18.45 13.25
C LEU A 364 10.75 -18.57 12.04
N ASP A 365 11.74 -17.72 11.92
CA ASP A 365 12.76 -17.74 10.89
C ASP A 365 13.59 -19.04 10.89
N THR A 366 13.91 -19.56 12.07
CA THR A 366 14.56 -20.88 12.24
C THR A 366 13.62 -22.04 11.99
N ILE A 367 12.33 -21.93 12.37
CA ILE A 367 11.33 -22.96 12.15
C ILE A 367 11.01 -23.09 10.65
N ILE A 368 11.01 -21.97 9.91
CA ILE A 368 10.85 -21.97 8.45
C ILE A 368 12.12 -22.45 7.76
N THR A 369 13.30 -22.15 8.27
CA THR A 369 14.55 -22.81 7.85
C THR A 369 14.59 -24.29 8.27
N GLU A 370 13.95 -24.66 9.36
CA GLU A 370 13.82 -26.06 9.79
C GLU A 370 12.59 -26.78 9.22
N SER A 371 11.49 -26.09 8.92
CA SER A 371 10.35 -26.61 8.16
C SER A 371 10.55 -26.48 6.64
N LYS A 372 11.48 -25.65 6.18
CA LYS A 372 12.22 -25.75 4.93
C LYS A 372 13.35 -26.80 4.99
N LYS A 373 13.48 -27.56 6.05
CA LYS A 373 13.77 -28.98 5.83
C LYS A 373 12.49 -29.51 5.22
N PRO A 374 12.45 -29.62 3.89
CA PRO A 374 11.38 -30.36 3.23
C PRO A 374 11.29 -31.65 3.96
N VAL A 375 10.14 -32.26 3.94
CA VAL A 375 10.13 -33.72 3.94
C VAL A 375 11.25 -34.12 3.01
N ASN A 376 12.43 -34.28 3.55
CA ASN A 376 13.69 -34.69 2.94
C ASN A 376 13.79 -34.47 1.40
N TYR A 377 13.40 -33.27 0.88
CA TYR A 377 13.86 -32.80 -0.41
C TYR A 377 15.28 -32.35 -0.14
N ASN A 378 16.23 -33.30 -0.23
CA ASN A 378 17.64 -33.06 -0.04
C ASN A 378 18.03 -31.74 -0.68
N SER A 379 18.79 -30.93 0.04
CA SER A 379 19.54 -29.78 -0.52
C SER A 379 20.36 -30.15 -1.77
N THR A 380 20.53 -31.43 -2.06
CA THR A 380 20.97 -32.02 -3.31
C THR A 380 20.03 -31.84 -4.49
N MET A 381 18.73 -31.51 -4.31
CA MET A 381 17.83 -31.27 -5.45
C MET A 381 18.10 -29.92 -6.15
N LEU A 382 18.57 -28.90 -5.43
CA LEU A 382 18.96 -27.63 -6.03
C LEU A 382 20.29 -27.73 -6.82
N VAL A 383 21.08 -28.78 -6.61
CA VAL A 383 22.33 -29.07 -7.33
C VAL A 383 22.17 -30.39 -8.08
N VAL A 384 21.29 -30.38 -9.07
CA VAL A 384 21.14 -31.53 -9.99
C VAL A 384 22.20 -31.39 -11.07
N PRO A 385 23.13 -32.38 -11.21
CA PRO A 385 24.28 -32.25 -12.11
C PRO A 385 23.92 -31.98 -13.57
N HIS A 386 22.74 -32.43 -14.00
CA HIS A 386 22.27 -32.25 -15.39
C HIS A 386 21.45 -30.98 -15.60
N ARG A 387 21.28 -30.12 -14.58
CA ARG A 387 20.64 -28.82 -14.72
C ARG A 387 21.57 -27.81 -15.37
N GLN A 388 21.18 -27.27 -16.50
CA GLN A 388 21.92 -26.22 -17.18
C GLN A 388 21.78 -24.88 -16.42
N GLN A 389 22.87 -24.16 -16.26
CA GLN A 389 22.84 -22.79 -15.78
C GLN A 389 22.42 -21.83 -16.88
N PRO A 390 21.73 -20.69 -16.55
CA PRO A 390 21.40 -19.67 -17.54
C PRO A 390 22.67 -19.17 -18.25
N ILE A 391 22.61 -19.14 -19.58
CA ILE A 391 23.71 -18.68 -20.44
C ILE A 391 23.78 -17.16 -20.56
N TRP A 392 22.77 -16.45 -20.05
CA TRP A 392 22.69 -14.99 -20.05
C TRP A 392 22.96 -14.47 -18.65
N PRO A 393 23.46 -13.19 -18.53
CA PRO A 393 23.39 -12.46 -17.27
C PRO A 393 21.94 -12.34 -16.82
N VAL A 394 21.66 -12.65 -15.54
CA VAL A 394 20.31 -12.60 -14.96
C VAL A 394 20.13 -11.33 -14.16
N TYR A 395 19.22 -10.48 -14.63
CA TYR A 395 18.80 -9.24 -13.97
C TYR A 395 17.26 -9.27 -13.79
N ASN A 396 16.77 -9.62 -12.62
CA ASN A 396 15.34 -9.67 -12.35
C ASN A 396 14.74 -8.25 -12.21
N ARG A 397 14.67 -7.52 -13.33
CA ARG A 397 14.07 -6.17 -13.41
C ARG A 397 12.57 -6.17 -13.57
N PHE A 398 12.01 -7.30 -13.99
CA PHE A 398 10.60 -7.51 -14.27
C PHE A 398 10.14 -8.79 -13.61
N HIS A 399 8.82 -8.98 -13.53
CA HIS A 399 8.23 -10.17 -12.95
C HIS A 399 7.99 -11.26 -14.01
N CYS A 400 8.15 -12.52 -13.59
CA CYS A 400 7.75 -13.68 -14.35
C CYS A 400 7.19 -14.72 -13.41
N ARG A 401 5.99 -15.22 -13.69
CA ARG A 401 5.31 -16.23 -12.87
C ARG A 401 4.78 -17.35 -13.73
N VAL A 402 4.90 -18.59 -13.27
CA VAL A 402 4.38 -19.78 -13.95
C VAL A 402 3.15 -20.30 -13.22
N TYR A 403 2.11 -20.61 -13.98
CA TYR A 403 0.89 -21.30 -13.56
C TYR A 403 0.78 -22.59 -14.32
N ALA A 404 0.18 -23.63 -13.72
CA ALA A 404 -0.01 -24.88 -14.41
C ALA A 404 -1.37 -25.51 -14.10
N HIS A 405 -1.84 -26.28 -15.08
CA HIS A 405 -3.00 -27.14 -14.91
C HIS A 405 -2.85 -28.40 -15.77
N TYR A 406 -3.59 -29.43 -15.38
CA TYR A 406 -3.75 -30.62 -16.21
C TYR A 406 -5.24 -30.96 -16.38
N LYS A 407 -5.56 -31.77 -17.39
CA LYS A 407 -6.91 -32.29 -17.59
C LYS A 407 -7.00 -33.66 -16.94
N ASN A 408 -7.83 -33.80 -15.92
CA ASN A 408 -8.01 -35.09 -15.24
C ASN A 408 -8.45 -36.16 -16.24
N PRO A 409 -7.75 -37.31 -16.34
CA PRO A 409 -8.02 -38.31 -17.36
C PRO A 409 -9.39 -38.98 -17.20
N THR A 410 -9.91 -39.04 -15.98
CA THR A 410 -11.19 -39.69 -15.66
C THR A 410 -12.36 -38.71 -15.79
N THR A 411 -12.28 -37.58 -15.09
CA THR A 411 -13.39 -36.60 -15.03
C THR A 411 -13.41 -35.64 -16.19
N LYS A 412 -12.34 -35.58 -16.98
CA LYS A 412 -12.12 -34.59 -18.07
C LYS A 412 -12.11 -33.14 -17.65
N LYS A 413 -12.19 -32.85 -16.35
CA LYS A 413 -12.15 -31.49 -15.81
C LYS A 413 -10.72 -30.98 -15.73
N ARG A 414 -10.58 -29.66 -15.89
CA ARG A 414 -9.33 -28.93 -15.65
C ARG A 414 -9.04 -28.90 -14.15
N VAL A 415 -7.82 -29.25 -13.76
CA VAL A 415 -7.33 -29.22 -12.39
C VAL A 415 -6.11 -28.31 -12.35
N THR A 416 -6.17 -27.25 -11.54
CA THR A 416 -5.02 -26.37 -11.30
C THR A 416 -4.00 -27.09 -10.44
N ILE A 417 -2.72 -26.98 -10.79
CA ILE A 417 -1.62 -27.58 -10.04
C ILE A 417 -1.16 -26.56 -8.99
N THR A 418 -1.16 -26.98 -7.75
CA THR A 418 -0.62 -26.23 -6.59
C THR A 418 0.40 -27.11 -5.87
N GLY A 419 1.13 -26.58 -4.89
CA GLY A 419 2.22 -27.27 -4.21
C GLY A 419 1.91 -28.68 -3.68
N ASN A 420 0.63 -28.96 -3.35
CA ASN A 420 0.17 -30.26 -2.84
C ASN A 420 -0.53 -31.13 -3.89
N THR A 421 -0.59 -30.68 -5.15
CA THR A 421 -1.29 -31.41 -6.21
C THR A 421 -0.46 -32.59 -6.68
N ILE A 422 -1.02 -33.79 -6.57
CA ILE A 422 -0.45 -34.98 -7.18
C ILE A 422 -1.02 -35.09 -8.61
N VAL A 423 -0.13 -35.08 -9.58
CA VAL A 423 -0.49 -35.24 -10.99
C VAL A 423 -0.39 -36.68 -11.40
N PRO A 424 -1.44 -37.30 -11.97
CA PRO A 424 -1.35 -38.65 -12.47
C PRO A 424 -0.34 -38.74 -13.64
N LYS A 425 0.37 -39.89 -13.68
CA LYS A 425 1.27 -40.20 -14.80
C LYS A 425 0.49 -40.28 -16.13
N GLY A 426 1.12 -39.84 -17.20
CA GLY A 426 0.56 -39.87 -18.57
C GLY A 426 -0.32 -38.68 -18.95
N CYS A 427 -0.52 -37.71 -18.07
CA CYS A 427 -1.31 -36.54 -18.36
C CYS A 427 -0.51 -35.47 -19.11
N TYR A 428 -1.20 -34.66 -19.92
CA TYR A 428 -0.63 -33.42 -20.43
C TYR A 428 -0.78 -32.31 -19.40
N ILE A 429 0.32 -31.62 -19.12
CA ILE A 429 0.39 -30.47 -18.21
C ILE A 429 0.60 -29.23 -19.06
N TYR A 430 -0.22 -28.23 -18.82
CA TYR A 430 -0.18 -26.93 -19.52
C TYR A 430 0.40 -25.90 -18.55
N PHE A 431 1.57 -25.39 -18.87
CA PHE A 431 2.24 -24.32 -18.13
C PHE A 431 2.00 -23.00 -18.86
N THR A 432 1.66 -21.97 -18.12
CA THR A 432 1.45 -20.62 -18.62
C THR A 432 2.30 -19.64 -17.82
N ALA A 433 3.21 -18.93 -18.46
CA ALA A 433 3.95 -17.85 -17.84
C ALA A 433 3.20 -16.51 -18.02
N SER A 434 3.22 -15.70 -16.99
CA SER A 434 2.78 -14.30 -17.01
C SER A 434 3.98 -13.41 -16.72
N THR A 435 4.14 -12.31 -17.48
CA THR A 435 5.25 -11.38 -17.32
C THR A 435 4.83 -9.96 -17.73
N ASP A 436 5.42 -8.97 -17.05
CA ASP A 436 5.28 -7.53 -17.34
C ASP A 436 6.40 -6.99 -18.24
N VAL A 437 7.28 -7.84 -18.75
CA VAL A 437 8.35 -7.42 -19.69
C VAL A 437 7.75 -6.83 -20.96
N PRO A 438 8.10 -5.57 -21.34
CA PRO A 438 7.61 -4.97 -22.58
C PRO A 438 8.22 -5.64 -23.80
N LYS A 439 7.37 -5.96 -24.80
CA LYS A 439 7.77 -6.55 -26.08
C LYS A 439 8.68 -5.60 -26.88
N PRO A 440 9.61 -6.13 -27.71
CA PRO A 440 9.85 -7.54 -28.01
C PRO A 440 10.76 -8.23 -26.99
N PHE A 441 10.52 -9.51 -26.73
CA PHE A 441 11.37 -10.38 -25.91
C PHE A 441 11.32 -11.82 -26.43
N LYS A 442 12.26 -12.65 -25.97
CA LYS A 442 12.27 -14.10 -26.21
C LYS A 442 11.98 -14.83 -24.90
N VAL A 443 11.31 -15.97 -25.00
CA VAL A 443 10.97 -16.83 -23.88
C VAL A 443 11.74 -18.13 -23.97
N TYR A 444 12.28 -18.57 -22.84
CA TYR A 444 12.96 -19.85 -22.69
C TYR A 444 12.36 -20.61 -21.53
N TRP A 445 12.34 -21.91 -21.65
CA TRP A 445 11.88 -22.81 -20.61
C TRP A 445 12.99 -23.77 -20.20
N GLN A 446 12.96 -24.19 -18.94
CA GLN A 446 13.77 -25.27 -18.43
C GLN A 446 12.87 -26.25 -17.69
N VAL A 447 12.90 -27.51 -18.12
CA VAL A 447 12.23 -28.61 -17.40
C VAL A 447 13.31 -29.47 -16.79
N VAL A 448 13.25 -29.65 -15.47
CA VAL A 448 14.19 -30.52 -14.75
C VAL A 448 13.41 -31.67 -14.15
N ASN A 449 13.71 -32.85 -14.60
CA ASN A 449 13.18 -34.07 -13.99
C ASN A 449 14.25 -34.72 -13.12
N ASN A 450 13.81 -35.24 -11.97
CA ASN A 450 14.68 -35.89 -11.03
C ASN A 450 13.90 -37.05 -10.39
N GLY A 451 14.20 -38.26 -10.76
CA GLY A 451 13.58 -39.46 -10.25
C GLY A 451 14.27 -40.71 -10.78
N GLU A 452 14.26 -41.77 -10.02
CA GLU A 452 14.89 -43.04 -10.40
C GLU A 452 14.34 -43.61 -11.73
N GLU A 453 13.05 -43.39 -12.00
CA GLU A 453 12.42 -43.87 -13.23
C GLU A 453 13.00 -43.16 -14.46
N ALA A 454 13.11 -41.80 -14.41
CA ALA A 454 13.69 -41.00 -15.50
C ALA A 454 15.18 -41.27 -15.67
N LYS A 455 15.89 -41.56 -14.57
CA LYS A 455 17.31 -41.89 -14.58
C LYS A 455 17.56 -43.28 -15.23
N ASN A 456 16.76 -44.25 -14.86
CA ASN A 456 16.86 -45.61 -15.39
C ASN A 456 16.49 -45.69 -16.87
N ASP A 457 15.58 -44.81 -17.32
CA ASP A 457 15.20 -44.66 -18.72
C ASP A 457 16.19 -43.85 -19.57
N GLY A 458 17.20 -43.26 -18.94
CA GLY A 458 18.15 -42.37 -19.63
C GLY A 458 17.54 -41.03 -20.10
N SER A 459 16.39 -40.67 -19.55
CA SER A 459 15.57 -39.51 -19.97
C SER A 459 15.66 -38.33 -19.03
N LEU A 460 16.81 -38.15 -18.35
CA LEU A 460 17.03 -36.96 -17.51
C LEU A 460 17.07 -35.69 -18.36
N ARG A 461 16.32 -34.68 -17.94
CA ARG A 461 16.21 -33.35 -18.61
C ARG A 461 16.64 -32.25 -17.65
N GLY A 462 17.26 -31.23 -18.20
CA GLY A 462 17.73 -30.07 -17.41
C GLY A 462 18.20 -28.92 -18.28
N ASN A 463 18.06 -29.04 -19.61
CA ASN A 463 18.52 -28.01 -20.56
C ASN A 463 17.51 -26.83 -20.62
N ILE A 464 18.05 -25.66 -20.90
CA ILE A 464 17.27 -24.49 -21.25
C ILE A 464 17.05 -24.51 -22.76
N PHE A 465 15.80 -24.32 -23.19
CA PHE A 465 15.43 -24.31 -24.62
C PHE A 465 14.54 -23.11 -24.94
N GLU A 466 14.69 -22.58 -26.14
CA GLU A 466 13.82 -21.49 -26.65
C GLU A 466 12.40 -22.02 -26.81
N ALA A 467 11.41 -21.26 -26.34
CA ALA A 467 10.01 -21.65 -26.44
C ALA A 467 9.54 -21.69 -27.89
N ASP A 468 8.78 -22.72 -28.24
CA ASP A 468 8.07 -22.77 -29.52
C ASP A 468 7.12 -21.57 -29.63
N ARG A 469 7.12 -20.90 -30.77
CA ARG A 469 6.29 -19.71 -31.01
C ARG A 469 4.77 -20.00 -31.07
N LEU A 470 4.39 -21.25 -30.90
CA LEU A 470 3.02 -21.73 -30.83
C LEU A 470 2.45 -21.39 -29.45
N GLY A 471 1.58 -20.38 -29.41
CA GLY A 471 0.86 -19.96 -28.20
C GLY A 471 1.46 -18.74 -27.47
N ALA A 472 0.73 -17.62 -27.53
CA ALA A 472 0.99 -16.37 -26.76
C ALA A 472 2.45 -15.88 -26.75
N GLY A 473 3.19 -16.07 -27.86
CA GLY A 473 4.59 -15.63 -27.98
C GLY A 473 5.59 -16.43 -27.15
N GLY A 474 5.33 -17.72 -26.91
CA GLY A 474 6.20 -18.63 -26.15
C GLY A 474 5.89 -18.71 -24.65
N LEU A 475 4.91 -17.95 -24.19
CA LEU A 475 4.50 -17.96 -22.77
C LEU A 475 3.69 -19.21 -22.35
N ILE A 476 3.41 -20.12 -23.27
CA ILE A 476 2.73 -21.39 -22.99
C ILE A 476 3.67 -22.53 -23.34
N HIS A 477 3.85 -23.47 -22.41
CA HIS A 477 4.57 -24.72 -22.62
C HIS A 477 3.68 -25.90 -22.23
N ILE A 478 3.74 -26.97 -23.01
CA ILE A 478 2.97 -28.19 -22.76
C ILE A 478 3.96 -29.33 -22.62
N ASP A 479 3.88 -30.07 -21.51
CA ASP A 479 4.70 -31.25 -21.28
C ASP A 479 3.83 -32.42 -20.84
N ARG A 480 4.40 -33.63 -20.84
CA ARG A 480 3.72 -34.84 -20.42
C ARG A 480 4.29 -35.38 -19.13
N SER A 481 3.44 -35.73 -18.15
CA SER A 481 3.83 -36.39 -16.92
C SER A 481 4.29 -37.85 -17.19
N ALA A 482 5.45 -37.99 -17.85
CA ALA A 482 5.93 -39.30 -18.32
C ALA A 482 6.54 -40.16 -17.20
N PHE A 483 7.23 -39.51 -16.24
CA PHE A 483 7.97 -40.22 -15.17
C PHE A 483 7.45 -39.81 -13.80
N THR A 484 7.45 -40.70 -12.85
CA THR A 484 7.10 -40.45 -11.46
C THR A 484 8.22 -39.69 -10.74
N GLY A 485 7.85 -38.89 -9.72
CA GLY A 485 8.79 -38.14 -8.90
C GLY A 485 8.46 -36.64 -8.84
N LEU A 486 9.37 -35.90 -8.24
CA LEU A 486 9.27 -34.45 -8.15
C LEU A 486 10.07 -33.82 -9.31
N HIS A 487 9.37 -33.10 -10.14
CA HIS A 487 9.93 -32.36 -11.28
C HIS A 487 9.67 -30.90 -11.09
N TRP A 488 10.41 -30.02 -11.80
CA TRP A 488 10.11 -28.61 -11.80
C TRP A 488 10.36 -27.97 -13.16
N ILE A 489 9.74 -26.83 -13.36
CA ILE A 489 9.87 -26.02 -14.55
C ILE A 489 10.15 -24.59 -14.19
N GLU A 490 10.95 -23.88 -15.02
CA GLU A 490 11.21 -22.46 -14.93
C GLU A 490 11.02 -21.79 -16.29
N CYS A 491 10.62 -20.51 -16.24
CA CYS A 491 10.51 -19.66 -17.41
C CYS A 491 11.51 -18.50 -17.31
N PHE A 492 12.22 -18.23 -18.40
CA PHE A 492 13.16 -17.12 -18.54
C PHE A 492 12.71 -16.21 -19.66
N VAL A 493 12.61 -14.91 -19.38
CA VAL A 493 12.30 -13.87 -20.37
C VAL A 493 13.56 -13.10 -20.69
N VAL A 494 14.00 -13.19 -21.96
CA VAL A 494 15.27 -12.63 -22.42
C VAL A 494 15.00 -11.47 -23.37
N LYS A 495 15.61 -10.33 -23.08
CA LYS A 495 15.56 -9.11 -23.88
C LYS A 495 16.96 -8.54 -24.02
N ASP A 496 17.33 -8.17 -25.22
CA ASP A 496 18.64 -7.57 -25.56
C ASP A 496 19.84 -8.39 -25.03
N GLY A 497 19.72 -9.73 -25.12
CA GLY A 497 20.78 -10.66 -24.69
C GLY A 497 20.90 -10.85 -23.17
N GLN A 498 19.99 -10.31 -22.38
CA GLN A 498 19.93 -10.43 -20.92
C GLN A 498 18.65 -11.11 -20.47
N CYS A 499 18.73 -11.96 -19.45
CA CYS A 499 17.54 -12.47 -18.78
C CYS A 499 17.02 -11.38 -17.84
N VAL A 500 15.93 -10.71 -18.23
CA VAL A 500 15.37 -9.56 -17.52
C VAL A 500 14.24 -9.95 -16.54
N ALA A 501 13.69 -11.16 -16.68
CA ALA A 501 12.77 -11.76 -15.73
C ALA A 501 12.93 -13.28 -15.71
N ARG A 502 12.83 -13.87 -14.54
CA ARG A 502 12.92 -15.31 -14.32
C ARG A 502 11.83 -15.71 -13.32
N SER A 503 11.11 -16.79 -13.60
CA SER A 503 10.18 -17.36 -12.64
C SER A 503 10.94 -18.06 -11.49
N SER A 504 10.25 -18.24 -10.35
CA SER A 504 10.65 -19.27 -9.40
C SER A 504 10.47 -20.66 -10.00
N GLU A 505 11.08 -21.66 -9.39
CA GLU A 505 10.89 -23.08 -9.73
C GLU A 505 9.45 -23.49 -9.43
N PHE A 506 8.73 -23.92 -10.45
CA PHE A 506 7.37 -24.45 -10.30
C PHE A 506 7.41 -25.98 -10.21
N PHE A 507 7.13 -26.50 -9.03
CA PHE A 507 7.23 -27.93 -8.76
C PHE A 507 5.97 -28.70 -9.15
N VAL A 508 6.17 -29.90 -9.70
CA VAL A 508 5.11 -30.84 -10.09
C VAL A 508 5.43 -32.21 -9.51
N ASN A 509 4.55 -32.74 -8.67
CA ASN A 509 4.68 -34.10 -8.10
C ASN A 509 3.86 -35.08 -8.92
N ILE A 510 4.52 -35.98 -9.60
CA ILE A 510 3.92 -37.02 -10.48
C ILE A 510 3.91 -38.35 -9.80
N LYS A 511 2.75 -39.01 -9.73
CA LYS A 511 2.59 -40.35 -9.19
C LYS A 511 1.77 -41.24 -10.11
#